data_6acf8ecc9344ab6f7d50b34060d605ab
#
_entry.id   6acf8ecc9344ab6f7d50b34060d605ab
#
_cell.length_a   1.000
_cell.length_b   1.000
_cell.length_c   1.000
_cell.angle_alpha   90.00
_cell.angle_beta   90.00
_cell.angle_gamma   90.00
#
_symmetry.space_group_name_H-M   'P 1'
#
loop_
_entity.id
_entity.type
_entity.pdbx_description
1 polymer ?
#
loop_
_entity_poly.entity_id
_entity_poly.type
_entity_poly.pdbx_seq_one_letter_code
_entity_poly.pdbx_strand_id
1 'polypeptide(L)'
;QSVLTQPPSVSGAPGQRVTISCTGSSSNIGAGYDVHWYQQLPGTAPKLLIFGNSNRPSGVPDRFSGFKSGTSASLAITGLQAEDEADYFCQSYDSSLSGSGVFGTGTKVTVLGGGGGSGGGGSGGGGSQMQLVQSGGGLVQPGRSLRLSCAASGFTFDDYAMHWVRQAPGKGLEWVSGISWNSGSIGYADSVKGRFTISRDNAKNSLYLQMNSLRAEDTALYYCAKDIHSGSYYGLLYYAMDVWGQGTTVTVSS
;
A
#
# COMPACT_ATOMS: atom_id res chain seq x y z
N GLN A 1 -1.88 0.99 -18.33
CA GLN A 1 -2.07 0.47 -17.13
C GLN A 1 -1.83 -0.98 -17.05
N SER A 2 -0.64 -1.29 -16.68
CA SER A 2 -0.28 -2.66 -16.44
C SER A 2 -0.88 -3.14 -15.14
N VAL A 3 -1.19 -4.42 -15.10
CA VAL A 3 -1.77 -5.07 -13.94
C VAL A 3 -0.77 -6.08 -13.42
N LEU A 4 -0.62 -6.13 -12.11
CA LEU A 4 0.07 -7.22 -11.44
C LEU A 4 -0.99 -8.25 -11.05
N THR A 5 -0.92 -9.44 -11.64
CA THR A 5 -1.97 -10.44 -11.49
C THR A 5 -1.60 -11.44 -10.40
N GLN A 6 -2.51 -11.61 -9.46
CA GLN A 6 -2.40 -12.57 -8.37
C GLN A 6 -3.57 -13.56 -8.44
N PRO A 7 -3.41 -14.78 -7.93
CA PRO A 7 -4.55 -15.69 -7.80
C PRO A 7 -5.55 -15.08 -6.79
N PRO A 8 -6.87 -15.22 -7.03
CA PRO A 8 -7.85 -14.61 -6.10
C PRO A 8 -7.79 -15.17 -4.69
N SER A 9 -7.48 -16.46 -4.56
CA SER A 9 -7.43 -17.11 -3.26
C SER A 9 -6.44 -18.26 -3.24
N VAL A 10 -5.91 -18.53 -2.07
CA VAL A 10 -5.04 -19.65 -1.79
C VAL A 10 -5.43 -20.18 -0.42
N SER A 11 -5.43 -21.47 -0.23
CA SER A 11 -5.75 -22.05 1.07
C SER A 11 -4.72 -23.11 1.45
N GLY A 12 -4.57 -23.30 2.76
CA GLY A 12 -3.70 -24.31 3.33
C GLY A 12 -4.09 -24.65 4.75
N ALA A 13 -3.64 -25.80 5.22
CA ALA A 13 -3.82 -26.20 6.62
C ALA A 13 -2.69 -25.63 7.48
N PRO A 14 -2.91 -25.52 8.80
CA PRO A 14 -1.85 -25.08 9.71
C PRO A 14 -0.57 -25.91 9.52
N GLY A 15 0.57 -25.24 9.51
CA GLY A 15 1.86 -25.87 9.34
C GLY A 15 2.29 -26.07 7.88
N GLN A 16 1.40 -25.94 6.94
CA GLN A 16 1.72 -26.09 5.51
C GLN A 16 2.42 -24.84 4.96
N ARG A 17 2.97 -25.00 3.76
CA ARG A 17 3.56 -23.90 2.97
C ARG A 17 2.58 -23.52 1.89
N VAL A 18 2.30 -22.22 1.76
CA VAL A 18 1.52 -21.69 0.63
C VAL A 18 2.39 -20.67 -0.10
N THR A 19 2.12 -20.54 -1.39
CA THR A 19 2.84 -19.60 -2.25
C THR A 19 1.84 -18.74 -3.01
N ILE A 20 2.09 -17.45 -3.07
CA ILE A 20 1.27 -16.49 -3.79
C ILE A 20 2.10 -15.94 -4.94
N SER A 21 1.63 -16.10 -6.17
CA SER A 21 2.31 -15.54 -7.33
C SER A 21 1.84 -14.13 -7.63
N CYS A 22 2.74 -13.36 -8.26
CA CYS A 22 2.47 -12.00 -8.71
C CYS A 22 3.08 -11.91 -10.11
N THR A 23 2.24 -11.90 -11.12
CA THR A 23 2.68 -11.90 -12.51
C THR A 23 2.58 -10.50 -13.08
N GLY A 24 3.69 -9.97 -13.51
CA GLY A 24 3.80 -8.64 -14.09
C GLY A 24 4.13 -8.69 -15.58
N SER A 25 4.83 -7.66 -16.04
CA SER A 25 5.17 -7.48 -17.44
C SER A 25 6.55 -6.83 -17.58
N SER A 26 6.92 -6.55 -18.84
CA SER A 26 8.19 -5.89 -19.15
C SER A 26 8.25 -4.43 -18.71
N SER A 27 7.14 -3.80 -18.37
CA SER A 27 7.14 -2.40 -17.92
C SER A 27 7.22 -2.25 -16.40
N ASN A 28 7.10 -3.33 -15.65
CA ASN A 28 7.19 -3.30 -14.19
C ASN A 28 8.23 -4.29 -13.67
N ILE A 29 7.85 -5.50 -13.29
CA ILE A 29 8.78 -6.48 -12.72
C ILE A 29 9.88 -6.83 -13.71
N GLY A 30 9.53 -7.03 -14.98
CA GLY A 30 10.48 -7.35 -16.03
C GLY A 30 11.43 -6.21 -16.38
N ALA A 31 11.09 -4.98 -16.02
CA ALA A 31 11.98 -3.84 -16.21
C ALA A 31 13.05 -3.72 -15.12
N GLY A 32 12.99 -4.56 -14.10
CA GLY A 32 13.95 -4.54 -13.01
C GLY A 32 13.46 -3.80 -11.77
N TYR A 33 12.23 -3.33 -11.75
CA TYR A 33 11.70 -2.68 -10.57
C TYR A 33 11.40 -3.68 -9.47
N ASP A 34 11.65 -3.29 -8.23
CA ASP A 34 11.48 -4.15 -7.08
C ASP A 34 10.03 -4.43 -6.77
N VAL A 35 9.79 -5.58 -6.15
CA VAL A 35 8.47 -6.01 -5.72
C VAL A 35 8.40 -5.95 -4.20
N HIS A 36 7.30 -5.39 -3.71
CA HIS A 36 7.00 -5.30 -2.28
C HIS A 36 5.72 -6.07 -1.99
N TRP A 37 5.57 -6.56 -0.77
CA TRP A 37 4.41 -7.35 -0.37
C TRP A 37 3.80 -6.78 0.90
N TYR A 38 2.47 -6.75 0.94
CA TYR A 38 1.69 -6.26 2.08
C TYR A 38 0.72 -7.31 2.54
N GLN A 39 0.48 -7.33 3.86
CA GLN A 39 -0.56 -8.13 4.49
C GLN A 39 -1.64 -7.17 4.99
N GLN A 40 -2.91 -7.50 4.76
CA GLN A 40 -4.02 -6.71 5.27
C GLN A 40 -5.01 -7.61 5.99
N LEU A 41 -5.07 -7.48 7.30
CA LEU A 41 -6.11 -8.10 8.11
C LEU A 41 -7.41 -7.33 7.93
N PRO A 42 -8.58 -8.00 8.05
CA PRO A 42 -9.86 -7.31 7.88
C PRO A 42 -9.97 -6.08 8.77
N GLY A 43 -10.39 -4.96 8.18
CA GLY A 43 -10.61 -3.73 8.91
C GLY A 43 -9.36 -2.99 9.36
N THR A 44 -8.20 -3.37 8.88
CA THR A 44 -6.94 -2.72 9.26
C THR A 44 -6.22 -2.16 8.04
N ALA A 45 -5.29 -1.24 8.30
CA ALA A 45 -4.40 -0.76 7.25
C ALA A 45 -3.43 -1.87 6.81
N PRO A 46 -2.95 -1.82 5.56
CA PRO A 46 -1.93 -2.75 5.12
C PRO A 46 -0.67 -2.68 5.97
N LYS A 47 0.04 -3.79 6.06
CA LYS A 47 1.32 -3.91 6.77
C LYS A 47 2.38 -4.40 5.78
N LEU A 48 3.52 -3.72 5.73
CA LEU A 48 4.62 -4.14 4.86
C LEU A 48 5.24 -5.43 5.40
N LEU A 49 5.27 -6.46 4.56
CA LEU A 49 5.88 -7.76 4.87
C LEU A 49 7.25 -7.92 4.25
N ILE A 50 7.38 -7.55 2.98
CA ILE A 50 8.60 -7.71 2.18
C ILE A 50 8.80 -6.44 1.37
N PHE A 51 10.02 -5.96 1.33
CA PHE A 51 10.39 -4.87 0.43
C PHE A 51 11.65 -5.23 -0.34
N GLY A 52 11.82 -4.63 -1.51
CA GLY A 52 13.00 -4.89 -2.33
C GLY A 52 13.14 -6.36 -2.70
N ASN A 53 12.06 -6.99 -3.05
CA ASN A 53 11.92 -8.39 -3.48
C ASN A 53 11.98 -9.42 -2.36
N SER A 54 12.90 -9.30 -1.40
CA SER A 54 13.18 -10.38 -0.45
C SER A 54 13.52 -9.91 0.96
N ASN A 55 13.48 -8.62 1.25
CA ASN A 55 13.87 -8.10 2.56
C ASN A 55 12.67 -8.01 3.49
N ARG A 56 12.85 -8.43 4.73
CA ARG A 56 11.81 -8.32 5.76
C ARG A 56 12.07 -7.10 6.65
N PRO A 57 11.07 -6.24 6.87
CA PRO A 57 11.19 -5.23 7.91
C PRO A 57 11.36 -5.88 9.29
N SER A 58 11.91 -5.11 10.23
CA SER A 58 12.04 -5.58 11.61
C SER A 58 10.67 -6.01 12.14
N GLY A 59 10.64 -7.17 12.79
CA GLY A 59 9.41 -7.70 13.39
C GLY A 59 8.63 -8.64 12.49
N VAL A 60 8.96 -8.75 11.21
CA VAL A 60 8.33 -9.73 10.32
C VAL A 60 9.06 -11.07 10.45
N PRO A 61 8.35 -12.16 10.79
CA PRO A 61 9.02 -13.44 10.99
C PRO A 61 9.57 -14.04 9.70
N ASP A 62 10.58 -14.88 9.82
CA ASP A 62 11.24 -15.50 8.68
C ASP A 62 10.41 -16.54 7.95
N ARG A 63 9.21 -16.83 8.45
CA ARG A 63 8.23 -17.67 7.74
C ARG A 63 7.79 -17.03 6.42
N PHE A 64 7.91 -15.72 6.32
CA PHE A 64 7.58 -14.98 5.09
C PHE A 64 8.86 -14.76 4.28
N SER A 65 8.82 -15.15 3.02
CA SER A 65 9.95 -14.94 2.12
C SER A 65 9.46 -14.53 0.75
N GLY A 66 10.26 -13.68 0.08
CA GLY A 66 9.93 -13.16 -1.24
C GLY A 66 10.95 -13.58 -2.27
N PHE A 67 10.49 -13.81 -3.49
CA PHE A 67 11.31 -14.21 -4.63
C PHE A 67 10.91 -13.41 -5.85
N LYS A 68 11.85 -13.18 -6.74
CA LYS A 68 11.58 -12.52 -8.02
C LYS A 68 12.35 -13.24 -9.11
N SER A 69 11.72 -13.48 -10.26
CA SER A 69 12.34 -14.07 -11.40
C SER A 69 11.62 -13.62 -12.69
N GLY A 70 12.38 -13.05 -13.62
CA GLY A 70 11.81 -12.59 -14.88
C GLY A 70 10.75 -11.51 -14.70
N THR A 71 9.53 -11.79 -15.14
CA THR A 71 8.40 -10.86 -15.02
C THR A 71 7.48 -11.21 -13.85
N SER A 72 7.89 -12.11 -12.98
CA SER A 72 7.06 -12.61 -11.88
C SER A 72 7.77 -12.52 -10.56
N ALA A 73 6.97 -12.49 -9.49
CA ALA A 73 7.44 -12.57 -8.12
C ALA A 73 6.54 -13.53 -7.35
N SER A 74 7.00 -13.97 -6.21
CA SER A 74 6.20 -14.82 -5.34
C SER A 74 6.50 -14.55 -3.87
N LEU A 75 5.46 -14.74 -3.05
CA LEU A 75 5.56 -14.72 -1.60
C LEU A 75 5.30 -16.14 -1.10
N ALA A 76 6.20 -16.66 -0.28
CA ALA A 76 6.01 -17.95 0.38
C ALA A 76 5.76 -17.73 1.86
N ILE A 77 4.77 -18.44 2.38
CA ILE A 77 4.46 -18.48 3.81
C ILE A 77 4.65 -19.92 4.25
N THR A 78 5.64 -20.18 5.11
CA THR A 78 5.87 -21.50 5.66
C THR A 78 5.30 -21.57 7.06
N GLY A 79 5.03 -22.78 7.55
CA GLY A 79 4.46 -22.95 8.88
C GLY A 79 3.19 -22.15 9.06
N LEU A 80 2.27 -22.25 8.12
CA LEU A 80 1.06 -21.45 8.07
C LEU A 80 0.33 -21.48 9.41
N GLN A 81 -0.06 -20.30 9.90
CA GLN A 81 -0.75 -20.13 11.18
C GLN A 81 -2.10 -19.46 10.94
N ALA A 82 -3.01 -19.63 11.91
CA ALA A 82 -4.35 -19.06 11.80
C ALA A 82 -4.32 -17.54 11.60
N GLU A 83 -3.40 -16.85 12.24
CA GLU A 83 -3.26 -15.41 12.10
C GLU A 83 -2.75 -14.94 10.74
N ASP A 84 -2.31 -15.86 9.89
CA ASP A 84 -1.90 -15.52 8.52
C ASP A 84 -3.09 -15.37 7.58
N GLU A 85 -4.29 -15.69 8.03
CA GLU A 85 -5.49 -15.49 7.22
C GLU A 85 -5.73 -14.01 7.03
N ALA A 86 -5.56 -13.56 5.79
CA ALA A 86 -5.56 -12.14 5.43
C ALA A 86 -5.56 -12.00 3.92
N ASP A 87 -5.67 -10.77 3.45
CA ASP A 87 -5.40 -10.43 2.05
C ASP A 87 -3.93 -10.05 1.89
N TYR A 88 -3.34 -10.48 0.77
CA TYR A 88 -1.93 -10.19 0.46
C TYR A 88 -1.84 -9.52 -0.89
N PHE A 89 -1.08 -8.42 -0.96
CA PHE A 89 -0.91 -7.62 -2.18
C PHE A 89 0.57 -7.51 -2.51
N CYS A 90 0.91 -7.76 -3.77
CA CYS A 90 2.21 -7.36 -4.29
C CYS A 90 2.14 -5.93 -4.81
N GLN A 91 3.29 -5.31 -4.98
CA GLN A 91 3.40 -3.95 -5.50
C GLN A 91 4.72 -3.79 -6.23
N SER A 92 4.71 -2.99 -7.28
CA SER A 92 5.92 -2.61 -8.00
C SER A 92 5.72 -1.21 -8.58
N TYR A 93 6.72 -0.73 -9.30
CA TYR A 93 6.60 0.47 -10.11
C TYR A 93 6.38 0.04 -11.56
N ASP A 94 5.53 0.75 -12.26
CA ASP A 94 5.29 0.54 -13.68
C ASP A 94 5.69 1.79 -14.45
N SER A 95 6.61 1.63 -15.41
CA SER A 95 7.16 2.74 -16.18
C SER A 95 6.32 3.12 -17.39
N SER A 96 5.25 2.37 -17.69
CA SER A 96 4.40 2.70 -18.82
C SER A 96 3.64 3.99 -18.57
N LEU A 97 3.25 4.65 -19.66
CA LEU A 97 2.61 5.97 -19.60
C LEU A 97 3.53 6.95 -18.86
N SER A 98 3.06 7.57 -17.80
CA SER A 98 3.85 8.54 -17.03
C SER A 98 4.46 7.93 -15.76
N GLY A 99 4.33 6.63 -15.60
CA GLY A 99 4.82 5.95 -14.42
C GLY A 99 3.85 5.98 -13.25
N SER A 100 3.74 4.86 -12.55
CA SER A 100 2.86 4.77 -11.38
C SER A 100 3.29 3.62 -10.48
N GLY A 101 2.98 3.74 -9.19
CA GLY A 101 3.00 2.59 -8.29
C GLY A 101 1.81 1.70 -8.62
N VAL A 102 2.03 0.41 -8.77
CA VAL A 102 0.94 -0.52 -9.09
C VAL A 102 0.86 -1.59 -8.04
N PHE A 103 -0.35 -1.86 -7.57
CA PHE A 103 -0.62 -2.97 -6.67
C PHE A 103 -1.12 -4.16 -7.47
N GLY A 104 -0.85 -5.36 -6.96
CA GLY A 104 -1.46 -6.57 -7.47
C GLY A 104 -2.94 -6.64 -7.16
N THR A 105 -3.62 -7.56 -7.79
CA THR A 105 -5.06 -7.74 -7.65
C THR A 105 -5.47 -8.28 -6.28
N GLY A 106 -4.51 -8.79 -5.50
CA GLY A 106 -4.76 -9.29 -4.16
C GLY A 106 -5.08 -10.78 -4.12
N THR A 107 -4.63 -11.43 -3.08
CA THR A 107 -4.89 -12.85 -2.81
C THR A 107 -5.41 -13.02 -1.40
N LYS A 108 -6.57 -13.64 -1.26
CA LYS A 108 -7.06 -14.01 0.08
C LYS A 108 -6.46 -15.36 0.47
N VAL A 109 -5.76 -15.40 1.60
CA VAL A 109 -5.26 -16.64 2.19
C VAL A 109 -6.25 -17.11 3.24
N THR A 110 -6.72 -18.37 3.09
CA THR A 110 -7.62 -19.03 4.04
C THR A 110 -6.85 -20.15 4.71
N VAL A 111 -6.93 -20.21 6.03
CA VAL A 111 -6.32 -21.28 6.83
C VAL A 111 -7.39 -22.28 7.19
N LEU A 112 -7.29 -23.48 6.63
CA LEU A 112 -8.31 -24.51 6.74
C LEU A 112 -8.35 -25.11 8.15
N GLY A 113 -9.54 -25.33 8.67
CA GLY A 113 -9.72 -25.99 9.95
C GLY A 113 -9.25 -25.20 11.16
N GLY A 114 -8.84 -24.00 10.94
CA GLY A 114 -8.29 -23.23 12.01
C GLY A 114 -9.34 -22.49 12.77
N GLY A 115 -10.13 -23.05 13.48
CA GLY A 115 -11.18 -22.38 14.17
C GLY A 115 -10.87 -20.98 14.63
N GLY A 116 -11.36 -20.08 13.94
CA GLY A 116 -11.58 -18.79 14.50
C GLY A 116 -10.37 -18.05 14.98
N GLY A 117 -9.37 -18.16 14.31
CA GLY A 117 -8.27 -17.38 14.70
C GLY A 117 -8.60 -15.93 14.75
N SER A 118 -9.31 -15.53 15.66
CA SER A 118 -9.53 -14.16 15.83
C SER A 118 -8.22 -13.54 16.12
N GLY A 119 -7.49 -13.46 15.26
CA GLY A 119 -6.23 -12.98 15.37
C GLY A 119 -6.01 -11.82 16.25
N GLY A 120 -6.44 -11.85 17.24
CA GLY A 120 -6.28 -10.87 18.12
C GLY A 120 -5.12 -10.04 17.96
N GLY A 121 -5.06 -9.61 17.03
CA GLY A 121 -4.30 -8.62 16.87
C GLY A 121 -3.01 -8.41 17.38
N GLY A 122 -2.49 -9.17 17.59
CA GLY A 122 -1.30 -8.89 17.98
C GLY A 122 -0.64 -7.72 17.51
N SER A 123 -1.17 -6.73 17.61
CA SER A 123 -0.46 -5.62 17.25
C SER A 123 0.81 -5.59 18.00
N GLY A 124 1.56 -6.42 17.91
CA GLY A 124 2.76 -6.35 18.52
C GLY A 124 3.38 -5.01 18.50
N GLY A 125 2.73 -4.15 18.19
CA GLY A 125 3.18 -2.92 18.09
C GLY A 125 4.29 -2.46 18.88
N GLY A 126 4.77 -3.11 19.52
CA GLY A 126 5.72 -2.66 20.32
C GLY A 126 6.61 -1.69 19.81
N GLY A 127 6.60 -0.76 19.61
CA GLY A 127 7.72 0.03 19.52
C GLY A 127 7.77 1.12 18.56
N SER A 128 7.09 1.04 17.53
CA SER A 128 7.15 2.13 16.61
C SER A 128 6.37 3.32 17.16
N GLN A 129 7.06 4.42 17.35
CA GLN A 129 6.42 5.67 17.67
C GLN A 129 6.03 6.47 16.44
N MET A 130 6.34 5.95 15.26
CA MET A 130 5.98 6.62 14.02
C MET A 130 4.48 6.53 13.82
N GLN A 131 3.87 7.68 13.54
CA GLN A 131 2.43 7.78 13.37
C GLN A 131 2.07 8.70 12.23
N LEU A 132 0.99 8.35 11.56
CA LEU A 132 0.31 9.21 10.59
C LEU A 132 -1.15 9.32 11.02
N VAL A 133 -1.59 10.55 11.28
CA VAL A 133 -2.97 10.81 11.74
C VAL A 133 -3.67 11.60 10.66
N GLN A 134 -4.75 11.05 10.14
CA GLN A 134 -5.47 11.61 9.02
C GLN A 134 -6.71 12.38 9.47
N SER A 135 -7.10 13.35 8.65
CA SER A 135 -8.33 14.12 8.84
C SER A 135 -8.89 14.56 7.49
N GLY A 136 -10.11 15.06 7.51
CA GLY A 136 -10.84 15.40 6.30
C GLY A 136 -11.73 14.23 5.86
N GLY A 137 -12.20 14.28 4.63
CA GLY A 137 -13.09 13.27 4.12
C GLY A 137 -14.55 13.60 4.36
N GLY A 138 -15.40 12.60 4.13
CA GLY A 138 -16.83 12.72 4.33
C GLY A 138 -17.63 12.41 3.08
N LEU A 139 -18.89 12.80 3.11
CA LEU A 139 -19.85 12.58 2.03
C LEU A 139 -19.99 13.85 1.20
N VAL A 140 -19.79 13.74 -0.10
CA VAL A 140 -19.94 14.87 -1.02
C VAL A 140 -20.65 14.42 -2.28
N GLN A 141 -21.21 15.40 -3.01
CA GLN A 141 -21.84 15.16 -4.30
C GLN A 141 -20.80 15.12 -5.42
N PRO A 142 -21.11 14.40 -6.52
CA PRO A 142 -20.23 14.40 -7.69
C PRO A 142 -19.94 15.83 -8.19
N GLY A 143 -18.72 16.04 -8.64
CA GLY A 143 -18.26 17.34 -9.11
C GLY A 143 -17.71 18.25 -8.04
N ARG A 144 -17.93 17.93 -6.79
CA ARG A 144 -17.43 18.71 -5.65
C ARG A 144 -15.98 18.40 -5.34
N SER A 145 -15.45 19.10 -4.35
CA SER A 145 -14.06 18.99 -3.92
C SER A 145 -13.97 18.63 -2.44
N LEU A 146 -12.88 17.94 -2.08
CA LEU A 146 -12.51 17.66 -0.71
C LEU A 146 -10.99 17.79 -0.58
N ARG A 147 -10.53 18.06 0.62
CA ARG A 147 -9.10 18.04 0.94
C ARG A 147 -8.86 17.09 2.09
N LEU A 148 -7.95 16.16 1.89
CA LEU A 148 -7.48 15.26 2.95
C LEU A 148 -6.17 15.77 3.52
N SER A 149 -5.96 15.55 4.82
CA SER A 149 -4.74 15.92 5.52
C SER A 149 -4.18 14.72 6.26
N CYS A 150 -2.88 14.72 6.44
CA CYS A 150 -2.16 13.66 7.14
C CYS A 150 -1.04 14.32 7.94
N ALA A 151 -1.09 14.19 9.27
CA ALA A 151 -0.09 14.74 10.17
C ALA A 151 0.86 13.65 10.62
N ALA A 152 2.15 13.86 10.43
CA ALA A 152 3.19 12.89 10.75
C ALA A 152 3.86 13.22 12.08
N SER A 153 4.23 12.19 12.82
CA SER A 153 5.03 12.32 14.04
C SER A 153 5.89 11.08 14.25
N GLY A 154 6.97 11.23 15.02
CA GLY A 154 7.84 10.12 15.40
C GLY A 154 8.93 9.79 14.39
N PHE A 155 9.07 10.54 13.32
CA PHE A 155 10.17 10.42 12.35
C PHE A 155 10.42 11.78 11.70
N THR A 156 11.57 11.90 11.04
CA THR A 156 11.93 13.14 10.33
C THR A 156 11.17 13.21 9.02
N PHE A 157 10.03 13.88 9.03
CA PHE A 157 9.09 13.92 7.92
C PHE A 157 9.73 14.37 6.61
N ASP A 158 10.59 15.38 6.67
CA ASP A 158 11.22 15.94 5.47
C ASP A 158 12.33 15.07 4.88
N ASP A 159 12.61 13.90 5.46
CA ASP A 159 13.54 12.94 4.86
C ASP A 159 12.86 11.93 3.92
N TYR A 160 11.53 11.83 3.94
CA TYR A 160 10.85 10.72 3.28
C TYR A 160 9.85 11.15 2.24
N ALA A 161 9.75 10.37 1.16
CA ALA A 161 8.63 10.43 0.24
C ALA A 161 7.36 9.98 0.95
N MET A 162 6.22 10.50 0.51
CA MET A 162 4.91 10.18 1.06
C MET A 162 3.95 9.82 -0.06
N HIS A 163 2.97 8.99 0.25
CA HIS A 163 2.01 8.48 -0.73
C HIS A 163 0.58 8.56 -0.22
N TRP A 164 -0.35 8.57 -1.17
CA TRP A 164 -1.76 8.29 -0.92
C TRP A 164 -2.13 7.01 -1.65
N VAL A 165 -2.83 6.13 -0.95
CA VAL A 165 -3.35 4.86 -1.46
C VAL A 165 -4.81 4.79 -1.10
N ARG A 166 -5.66 4.27 -1.98
CA ARG A 166 -7.08 4.13 -1.69
C ARG A 166 -7.55 2.70 -1.87
N GLN A 167 -8.67 2.39 -1.23
CA GLN A 167 -9.29 1.07 -1.30
C GLN A 167 -10.80 1.25 -1.36
N ALA A 168 -11.40 0.98 -2.51
CA ALA A 168 -12.84 1.01 -2.66
C ALA A 168 -13.45 -0.13 -1.84
N PRO A 169 -14.72 0.00 -1.38
CA PRO A 169 -15.33 -1.01 -0.54
C PRO A 169 -15.30 -2.40 -1.19
N GLY A 170 -14.72 -3.37 -0.48
CA GLY A 170 -14.61 -4.73 -0.98
C GLY A 170 -13.62 -4.94 -2.11
N LYS A 171 -12.80 -3.97 -2.42
CA LYS A 171 -11.83 -4.02 -3.52
C LYS A 171 -10.40 -4.02 -3.01
N GLY A 172 -9.46 -4.08 -3.94
CA GLY A 172 -8.03 -4.05 -3.62
C GLY A 172 -7.47 -2.65 -3.43
N LEU A 173 -6.19 -2.61 -3.20
CA LEU A 173 -5.45 -1.37 -3.01
C LEU A 173 -5.15 -0.72 -4.37
N GLU A 174 -5.24 0.61 -4.42
CA GLU A 174 -4.87 1.39 -5.60
C GLU A 174 -3.97 2.54 -5.18
N TRP A 175 -2.75 2.60 -5.73
CA TRP A 175 -1.88 3.75 -5.50
C TRP A 175 -2.46 4.96 -6.21
N VAL A 176 -2.55 6.09 -5.50
CA VAL A 176 -3.19 7.32 -6.01
C VAL A 176 -2.14 8.34 -6.42
N SER A 177 -1.19 8.62 -5.54
CA SER A 177 -0.20 9.67 -5.76
C SER A 177 0.96 9.53 -4.80
N GLY A 178 2.12 10.05 -5.19
CA GLY A 178 3.30 10.11 -4.34
C GLY A 178 4.07 11.39 -4.56
N ILE A 179 4.81 11.81 -3.55
CA ILE A 179 5.60 13.05 -3.56
C ILE A 179 6.93 12.80 -2.85
N SER A 180 8.02 13.22 -3.47
CA SER A 180 9.33 13.10 -2.87
C SER A 180 9.49 14.05 -1.69
N TRP A 181 10.59 13.87 -0.92
CA TRP A 181 10.86 14.64 0.31
C TRP A 181 10.81 16.15 0.10
N ASN A 182 11.32 16.64 -1.03
CA ASN A 182 11.42 18.06 -1.34
C ASN A 182 10.37 18.54 -2.34
N SER A 183 9.35 17.73 -2.61
CA SER A 183 8.33 18.00 -3.62
C SER A 183 8.87 18.06 -5.06
N GLY A 184 10.11 17.63 -5.27
CA GLY A 184 10.75 17.70 -6.59
C GLY A 184 10.27 16.63 -7.57
N SER A 185 9.73 15.53 -7.07
CA SER A 185 9.14 14.46 -7.89
C SER A 185 7.75 14.17 -7.40
N ILE A 186 6.78 14.20 -8.31
CA ILE A 186 5.38 13.94 -8.01
C ILE A 186 4.82 13.02 -9.08
N GLY A 187 4.04 12.02 -8.66
CA GLY A 187 3.37 11.11 -9.57
C GLY A 187 1.91 10.96 -9.21
N TYR A 188 1.10 10.64 -10.22
CA TYR A 188 -0.33 10.39 -10.06
C TYR A 188 -0.73 9.17 -10.85
N ALA A 189 -1.68 8.41 -10.31
CA ALA A 189 -2.37 7.39 -11.10
C ALA A 189 -3.16 8.08 -12.22
N ASP A 190 -3.25 7.42 -13.37
CA ASP A 190 -3.96 8.03 -14.52
C ASP A 190 -5.42 8.34 -14.19
N SER A 191 -6.04 7.54 -13.32
CA SER A 191 -7.45 7.72 -12.94
C SER A 191 -7.71 9.04 -12.21
N VAL A 192 -6.69 9.69 -11.66
CA VAL A 192 -6.86 10.92 -10.88
C VAL A 192 -6.10 12.11 -11.46
N LYS A 193 -5.33 11.92 -12.51
CA LYS A 193 -4.57 13.01 -13.13
C LYS A 193 -5.47 14.16 -13.55
N GLY A 194 -5.00 15.38 -13.29
CA GLY A 194 -5.75 16.58 -13.63
C GLY A 194 -6.89 16.91 -12.66
N ARG A 195 -7.20 16.03 -11.75
CA ARG A 195 -8.27 16.24 -10.75
C ARG A 195 -7.73 16.31 -9.33
N PHE A 196 -6.73 15.51 -9.00
CA PHE A 196 -6.16 15.45 -7.66
C PHE A 196 -4.79 16.13 -7.66
N THR A 197 -4.46 16.76 -6.54
CA THR A 197 -3.17 17.40 -6.32
C THR A 197 -2.62 17.00 -4.97
N ILE A 198 -1.44 16.38 -4.97
CA ILE A 198 -0.70 16.07 -3.75
C ILE A 198 0.21 17.23 -3.42
N SER A 199 0.34 17.53 -2.13
CA SER A 199 1.28 18.56 -1.65
C SER A 199 1.72 18.22 -0.24
N ARG A 200 2.77 18.88 0.21
CA ARG A 200 3.28 18.70 1.57
C ARG A 200 3.79 20.02 2.13
N ASP A 201 3.74 20.14 3.44
CA ASP A 201 4.33 21.25 4.19
C ASP A 201 5.27 20.64 5.22
N ASN A 202 6.56 20.65 4.91
CA ASN A 202 7.55 20.00 5.76
C ASN A 202 7.70 20.70 7.11
N ALA A 203 7.46 22.00 7.16
CA ALA A 203 7.50 22.75 8.42
C ALA A 203 6.38 22.34 9.38
N LYS A 204 5.26 21.88 8.83
CA LYS A 204 4.11 21.41 9.62
C LYS A 204 4.02 19.90 9.72
N ASN A 205 4.98 19.16 9.17
CA ASN A 205 4.95 17.70 9.12
C ASN A 205 3.63 17.18 8.55
N SER A 206 3.16 17.78 7.47
CA SER A 206 1.83 17.48 6.94
C SER A 206 1.85 17.17 5.46
N LEU A 207 1.00 16.22 5.07
CA LEU A 207 0.75 15.81 3.69
C LEU A 207 -0.71 16.10 3.37
N TYR A 208 -0.97 16.50 2.13
CA TYR A 208 -2.31 16.88 1.69
C TYR A 208 -2.67 16.21 0.38
N LEU A 209 -3.96 15.97 0.18
CA LEU A 209 -4.52 15.57 -1.10
C LEU A 209 -5.73 16.44 -1.38
N GLN A 210 -5.62 17.32 -2.37
CA GLN A 210 -6.73 18.11 -2.86
C GLN A 210 -7.43 17.32 -3.96
N MET A 211 -8.70 17.01 -3.76
CA MET A 211 -9.47 16.21 -4.70
C MET A 211 -10.56 17.08 -5.30
N ASN A 212 -10.45 17.35 -6.59
CA ASN A 212 -11.42 18.14 -7.34
C ASN A 212 -12.19 17.27 -8.31
N SER A 213 -13.34 17.76 -8.75
CA SER A 213 -14.17 17.06 -9.74
C SER A 213 -14.42 15.60 -9.36
N LEU A 214 -14.83 15.40 -8.12
CA LEU A 214 -15.01 14.06 -7.57
C LEU A 214 -16.08 13.28 -8.32
N ARG A 215 -15.83 11.99 -8.49
CA ARG A 215 -16.70 11.04 -9.19
C ARG A 215 -17.11 9.93 -8.23
N ALA A 216 -18.21 9.23 -8.57
CA ALA A 216 -18.67 8.10 -7.76
C ALA A 216 -17.56 7.05 -7.54
N GLU A 217 -16.75 6.78 -8.58
CA GLU A 217 -15.65 5.82 -8.51
C GLU A 217 -14.48 6.27 -7.64
N ASP A 218 -14.48 7.51 -7.14
CA ASP A 218 -13.49 7.95 -6.15
C ASP A 218 -13.88 7.56 -4.72
N THR A 219 -15.08 6.99 -4.53
CA THR A 219 -15.52 6.50 -3.23
C THR A 219 -14.58 5.40 -2.75
N ALA A 220 -13.93 5.63 -1.62
CA ALA A 220 -12.95 4.71 -1.08
C ALA A 220 -12.52 5.14 0.32
N LEU A 221 -11.80 4.23 0.98
CA LEU A 221 -11.00 4.56 2.15
C LEU A 221 -9.63 5.01 1.64
N TYR A 222 -9.20 6.20 2.02
CA TYR A 222 -7.93 6.78 1.60
C TYR A 222 -6.93 6.70 2.74
N TYR A 223 -5.76 6.15 2.45
CA TYR A 223 -4.64 6.04 3.40
C TYR A 223 -3.52 6.96 2.96
N CYS A 224 -2.91 7.68 3.90
CA CYS A 224 -1.57 8.22 3.68
C CYS A 224 -0.55 7.18 4.15
N ALA A 225 0.63 7.18 3.54
CA ALA A 225 1.66 6.21 3.85
C ALA A 225 3.04 6.81 3.62
N LYS A 226 4.00 6.40 4.46
CA LYS A 226 5.39 6.84 4.39
C LYS A 226 6.21 5.81 3.61
N ASP A 227 7.04 6.30 2.67
CA ASP A 227 8.00 5.44 1.98
C ASP A 227 9.08 4.96 2.96
N ILE A 228 9.57 3.75 2.77
CA ILE A 228 10.51 3.14 3.72
C ILE A 228 11.91 3.76 3.65
N HIS A 229 12.33 4.22 2.48
CA HIS A 229 13.67 4.77 2.31
C HIS A 229 13.66 6.30 2.36
N SER A 230 14.71 6.87 2.97
CA SER A 230 14.86 8.32 2.96
C SER A 230 15.18 8.81 1.55
N GLY A 231 14.68 10.00 1.22
CA GLY A 231 14.90 10.59 -0.09
C GLY A 231 16.36 10.81 -0.43
N SER A 232 17.22 10.99 0.58
CA SER A 232 18.64 11.12 0.37
C SER A 232 19.28 9.83 -0.14
N TYR A 233 18.64 8.70 0.08
CA TYR A 233 19.19 7.40 -0.34
C TYR A 233 18.93 7.14 -1.83
N TYR A 234 17.70 7.36 -2.30
CA TYR A 234 17.32 7.06 -3.68
C TYR A 234 17.08 8.28 -4.54
N GLY A 235 16.78 9.39 -3.92
CA GLY A 235 16.40 10.61 -4.66
C GLY A 235 15.06 10.52 -5.37
N LEU A 236 14.42 9.36 -5.39
CA LEU A 236 13.17 9.07 -6.08
C LEU A 236 12.21 8.35 -5.15
N LEU A 237 10.97 8.21 -5.60
CA LEU A 237 9.98 7.41 -4.90
C LEU A 237 10.35 5.93 -5.01
N TYR A 238 10.30 5.19 -3.92
CA TYR A 238 10.58 3.76 -3.92
C TYR A 238 9.31 2.91 -3.92
N TYR A 239 8.22 3.47 -3.42
CA TYR A 239 6.89 2.85 -3.40
C TYR A 239 6.71 1.72 -2.37
N ALA A 240 7.69 1.46 -1.50
CA ALA A 240 7.49 0.56 -0.36
C ALA A 240 7.05 1.39 0.85
N MET A 241 5.91 1.07 1.43
CA MET A 241 5.27 1.89 2.43
C MET A 241 5.24 1.17 3.77
N ASP A 242 5.99 1.70 4.75
CA ASP A 242 6.18 1.03 6.04
C ASP A 242 5.34 1.59 7.19
N VAL A 243 4.82 2.80 7.05
CA VAL A 243 3.94 3.41 8.06
C VAL A 243 2.68 3.90 7.36
N TRP A 244 1.53 3.56 7.91
CA TRP A 244 0.23 3.85 7.31
C TRP A 244 -0.63 4.64 8.29
N GLY A 245 -1.42 5.59 7.76
CA GLY A 245 -2.45 6.26 8.54
C GLY A 245 -3.63 5.33 8.81
N GLN A 246 -4.57 5.82 9.61
CA GLN A 246 -5.75 5.02 9.99
C GLN A 246 -6.80 4.90 8.88
N GLY A 247 -6.65 5.69 7.84
CA GLY A 247 -7.64 5.75 6.75
C GLY A 247 -8.70 6.81 6.98
N THR A 248 -9.15 7.40 5.88
CA THR A 248 -10.21 8.41 5.87
C THR A 248 -11.23 8.05 4.80
N THR A 249 -12.48 7.95 5.17
CA THR A 249 -13.54 7.58 4.23
C THR A 249 -13.97 8.78 3.39
N VAL A 250 -14.01 8.58 2.08
CA VAL A 250 -14.57 9.53 1.12
C VAL A 250 -15.71 8.82 0.40
N THR A 251 -16.91 9.40 0.46
CA THR A 251 -18.08 8.86 -0.25
C THR A 251 -18.62 9.93 -1.19
N VAL A 252 -18.68 9.59 -2.47
CA VAL A 252 -19.17 10.49 -3.51
C VAL A 252 -20.49 9.93 -4.03
N SER A 253 -21.59 10.61 -3.71
CA SER A 253 -22.92 10.12 -4.03
C SER A 253 -23.89 11.30 -4.20
N SER A 254 -24.76 11.20 -5.16
CA SER A 254 -25.80 12.20 -5.39
C SER A 254 -26.98 12.03 -4.43
#